data_908f51a13243bdc6038ec19ecc6c16ed
#
_entry.id   908f51a13243bdc6038ec19ecc6c16ed
#
_cell.length_a   1.000
_cell.length_b   1.000
_cell.length_c   1.000
_cell.angle_alpha   90.00
_cell.angle_beta   90.00
_cell.angle_gamma   90.00
#
_symmetry.space_group_name_H-M   'P 1'
#
loop_
_entity.id
_entity.type
_entity.pdbx_description
1 polymer ?
#
loop_
_entity_poly.entity_id
_entity_poly.type
_entity_poly.pdbx_seq_one_letter_code
_entity_poly.pdbx_strand_id
1 'polypeptide(L)'
;GNLPAQCAALNMTNVLVQGLTVEASFTGDPEMVMQAVALDPLTAAVLTLKDIREMVAEMLEAERRYLPQFAGKTLRTVPAISVPAGVERAEVPLDPALAIANRFGILAKA
;
A
#
# COMPACT_ATOMS: atom_id res chain seq x y z
N GLY A 1 28.78 -13.27 7.42
CA GLY A 1 27.88 -14.39 7.77
C GLY A 1 26.69 -14.45 6.80
N ASN A 2 26.28 -15.65 6.45
CA ASN A 2 25.15 -15.84 5.54
C ASN A 2 23.85 -15.83 6.36
N LEU A 3 22.97 -14.88 6.07
CA LEU A 3 21.59 -14.89 6.57
C LEU A 3 20.82 -16.06 5.93
N PRO A 4 19.95 -16.76 6.68
CA PRO A 4 18.98 -17.67 6.08
C PRO A 4 18.15 -16.96 5.01
N ALA A 5 17.80 -17.65 3.94
CA ALA A 5 17.14 -17.05 2.76
C ALA A 5 15.84 -16.31 3.12
N GLN A 6 15.03 -16.86 4.02
CA GLN A 6 13.78 -16.25 4.47
C GLN A 6 14.01 -14.95 5.25
N CYS A 7 15.08 -14.90 6.06
CA CYS A 7 15.44 -13.67 6.78
C CYS A 7 15.99 -12.61 5.83
N ALA A 8 16.80 -13.02 4.86
CA ALA A 8 17.30 -12.13 3.81
C ALA A 8 16.17 -11.54 2.98
N ALA A 9 15.15 -12.33 2.64
CA ALA A 9 13.98 -11.86 1.90
C ALA A 9 13.19 -10.79 2.69
N LEU A 10 12.95 -11.00 3.98
CA LEU A 10 12.27 -10.04 4.84
C LEU A 10 13.07 -8.74 4.97
N ASN A 11 14.39 -8.83 5.20
CA ASN A 11 15.24 -7.65 5.29
C ASN A 11 15.31 -6.90 3.97
N MET A 12 15.39 -7.62 2.85
CA MET A 12 15.47 -7.00 1.51
C MET A 12 14.21 -6.20 1.19
N THR A 13 13.02 -6.64 1.60
CA THR A 13 11.79 -5.88 1.43
C THR A 13 11.90 -4.50 2.08
N ASN A 14 12.35 -4.44 3.34
CA ASN A 14 12.53 -3.17 4.04
C ASN A 14 13.64 -2.30 3.42
N VAL A 15 14.75 -2.90 3.01
CA VAL A 15 15.85 -2.18 2.35
C VAL A 15 15.38 -1.53 1.04
N LEU A 16 14.57 -2.24 0.24
CA LEU A 16 14.05 -1.71 -1.02
C LEU A 16 13.03 -0.59 -0.79
N VAL A 17 12.16 -0.69 0.21
CA VAL A 17 11.24 0.40 0.57
C VAL A 17 12.00 1.64 1.02
N GLN A 18 13.03 1.49 1.84
CA GLN A 18 13.89 2.60 2.25
C GLN A 18 14.64 3.21 1.07
N GLY A 19 15.18 2.38 0.17
CA GLY A 19 15.82 2.85 -1.05
C GLY A 19 14.88 3.67 -1.94
N LEU A 20 13.65 3.21 -2.13
CA LEU A 20 12.62 3.92 -2.89
C LEU A 20 12.24 5.26 -2.24
N THR A 21 12.18 5.30 -0.90
CA THR A 21 11.92 6.53 -0.15
C THR A 21 13.04 7.56 -0.35
N VAL A 22 14.28 7.12 -0.30
CA VAL A 22 15.45 7.99 -0.56
C VAL A 22 15.40 8.52 -1.99
N GLU A 23 15.14 7.68 -2.97
CA GLU A 23 15.03 8.09 -4.38
C GLU A 23 13.89 9.09 -4.59
N ALA A 24 12.72 8.86 -3.97
CA ALA A 24 11.60 9.80 -3.98
C ALA A 24 11.99 11.17 -3.42
N SER A 25 12.80 11.21 -2.36
CA SER A 25 13.31 12.44 -1.75
C SER A 25 14.19 13.24 -2.72
N PHE A 26 15.02 12.57 -3.51
CA PHE A 26 15.89 13.23 -4.48
C PHE A 26 15.16 13.66 -5.76
N THR A 27 14.25 12.84 -6.24
CA THR A 27 13.51 13.11 -7.49
C THR A 27 12.35 14.08 -7.28
N GLY A 28 11.82 14.14 -6.06
CA GLY A 28 10.61 14.90 -5.75
C GLY A 28 9.39 14.37 -6.50
N ASP A 29 9.31 13.04 -6.72
CA ASP A 29 8.16 12.39 -7.36
C ASP A 29 7.16 11.90 -6.30
N PRO A 30 5.96 12.51 -6.21
CA PRO A 30 4.94 12.09 -5.24
C PRO A 30 4.41 10.67 -5.50
N GLU A 31 4.40 10.19 -6.75
CA GLU A 31 4.00 8.81 -7.04
C GLU A 31 5.00 7.80 -6.46
N MET A 32 6.27 8.13 -6.44
CA MET A 32 7.30 7.28 -5.83
C MET A 32 7.14 7.22 -4.30
N VAL A 33 6.74 8.32 -3.65
CA VAL A 33 6.36 8.33 -2.23
C VAL A 33 5.19 7.38 -1.98
N MET A 34 4.13 7.50 -2.79
CA MET A 34 2.96 6.62 -2.71
C MET A 34 3.34 5.15 -2.88
N GLN A 35 4.22 4.84 -3.84
CA GLN A 35 4.70 3.48 -4.07
C GLN A 35 5.51 2.94 -2.89
N ALA A 36 6.40 3.75 -2.31
CA ALA A 36 7.16 3.36 -1.13
C ALA A 36 6.25 3.01 0.05
N VAL A 37 5.24 3.85 0.31
CA VAL A 37 4.25 3.61 1.38
C VAL A 37 3.40 2.38 1.10
N ALA A 38 2.99 2.16 -0.17
CA ALA A 38 2.19 1.00 -0.57
C ALA A 38 2.96 -0.32 -0.49
N LEU A 39 4.28 -0.28 -0.62
CA LEU A 39 5.15 -1.45 -0.52
C LEU A 39 5.66 -1.71 0.90
N ASP A 40 5.44 -0.78 1.83
CA ASP A 40 5.74 -1.01 3.23
C ASP A 40 4.84 -2.12 3.80
N PRO A 41 5.42 -3.22 4.32
CA PRO A 41 4.63 -4.38 4.74
C PRO A 41 3.60 -4.09 5.83
N LEU A 42 3.90 -3.17 6.75
CA LEU A 42 2.98 -2.80 7.83
C LEU A 42 1.81 -1.98 7.30
N THR A 43 2.07 -1.01 6.45
CA THR A 43 1.03 -0.17 5.85
C THR A 43 0.13 -0.99 4.92
N ALA A 44 0.73 -1.84 4.08
CA ALA A 44 0.00 -2.73 3.15
C ALA A 44 -0.89 -3.75 3.88
N ALA A 45 -0.55 -4.12 5.11
CA ALA A 45 -1.35 -5.04 5.92
C ALA A 45 -2.61 -4.39 6.52
N VAL A 46 -2.66 -3.06 6.61
CA VAL A 46 -3.71 -2.32 7.34
C VAL A 46 -4.60 -1.49 6.41
N LEU A 47 -4.03 -0.88 5.38
CA LEU A 47 -4.71 0.08 4.51
C LEU A 47 -4.89 -0.46 3.08
N THR A 48 -5.99 -0.06 2.44
CA THR A 48 -6.18 -0.29 1.01
C THR A 48 -5.29 0.66 0.19
N LEU A 49 -5.02 0.35 -1.07
CA LEU A 49 -4.27 1.25 -1.96
C LEU A 49 -4.94 2.61 -2.12
N LYS A 50 -6.27 2.67 -2.04
CA LYS A 50 -7.03 3.92 -2.07
C LYS A 50 -6.73 4.75 -0.83
N ASP A 51 -6.84 4.15 0.35
CA ASP A 51 -6.59 4.83 1.64
C ASP A 51 -5.13 5.32 1.73
N ILE A 52 -4.18 4.51 1.25
CA ILE A 52 -2.76 4.89 1.18
C ILE A 52 -2.58 6.13 0.29
N ARG A 53 -3.22 6.16 -0.88
CA ARG A 53 -3.14 7.31 -1.79
C ARG A 53 -3.71 8.58 -1.18
N GLU A 54 -4.87 8.48 -0.52
CA GLU A 54 -5.50 9.59 0.17
C GLU A 54 -4.61 10.09 1.32
N MET A 55 -4.10 9.20 2.15
CA MET A 55 -3.19 9.53 3.24
C MET A 55 -1.92 10.22 2.74
N VAL A 56 -1.27 9.71 1.71
CA VAL A 56 -0.05 10.31 1.15
C VAL A 56 -0.34 11.70 0.58
N ALA A 57 -1.47 11.88 -0.08
CA ALA A 57 -1.88 13.21 -0.59
C ALA A 57 -2.04 14.23 0.54
N GLU A 58 -2.71 13.86 1.63
CA GLU A 58 -2.89 14.70 2.81
C GLU A 58 -1.55 15.03 3.48
N MET A 59 -0.66 14.05 3.64
CA MET A 59 0.65 14.24 4.26
C MET A 59 1.54 15.16 3.43
N LEU A 60 1.59 14.99 2.12
CA LEU A 60 2.38 15.86 1.23
C LEU A 60 1.86 17.30 1.26
N GLU A 61 0.55 17.51 1.37
CA GLU A 61 -0.04 18.82 1.51
C GLU A 61 0.30 19.44 2.87
N ALA A 62 0.15 18.71 3.96
CA ALA A 62 0.44 19.18 5.32
C ALA A 62 1.91 19.55 5.50
N GLU A 63 2.82 18.77 4.90
CA GLU A 63 4.25 18.93 5.02
C GLU A 63 4.88 19.81 3.92
N ARG A 64 4.07 20.38 3.04
CA ARG A 64 4.50 21.14 1.85
C ARG A 64 5.65 22.12 2.11
N ARG A 65 5.58 22.86 3.21
CA ARG A 65 6.58 23.88 3.55
C ARG A 65 7.95 23.29 3.93
N TYR A 66 7.98 22.02 4.35
CA TYR A 66 9.19 21.32 4.75
C TYR A 66 9.78 20.45 3.62
N LEU A 67 9.00 20.24 2.57
CA LEU A 67 9.33 19.35 1.46
C LEU A 67 9.34 20.12 0.12
N PRO A 68 10.27 21.09 -0.06
CA PRO A 68 10.28 21.95 -1.24
C PRO A 68 10.45 21.19 -2.56
N GLN A 69 11.05 19.98 -2.55
CA GLN A 69 11.22 19.16 -3.74
C GLN A 69 9.91 18.63 -4.32
N PHE A 70 8.83 18.65 -3.52
CA PHE A 70 7.49 18.24 -3.97
C PHE A 70 6.58 19.45 -4.26
N ALA A 71 7.11 20.69 -4.16
CA ALA A 71 6.32 21.88 -4.36
C ALA A 71 5.64 21.91 -5.75
N GLY A 72 4.34 22.16 -5.77
CA GLY A 72 3.54 22.20 -6.99
C GLY A 72 3.27 20.85 -7.65
N LYS A 73 3.67 19.75 -7.02
CA LYS A 73 3.43 18.40 -7.52
C LYS A 73 2.36 17.70 -6.68
N THR A 74 1.51 16.92 -7.35
CA THR A 74 0.43 16.16 -6.73
C THR A 74 0.42 14.73 -7.27
N LEU A 75 -0.24 13.83 -6.55
CA LEU A 75 -0.49 12.48 -7.02
C LEU A 75 -1.42 12.51 -8.25
N ARG A 76 -1.21 11.56 -9.16
CA ARG A 76 -2.08 11.38 -10.33
C ARG A 76 -3.49 11.01 -9.91
N THR A 77 -4.47 11.52 -10.62
CA THR A 77 -5.84 11.04 -10.51
C THR A 77 -5.93 9.63 -11.12
N VAL A 78 -6.37 8.67 -10.32
CA VAL A 78 -6.64 7.32 -10.80
C VAL A 78 -8.10 7.27 -11.24
N PRO A 79 -8.39 6.97 -12.53
CA PRO A 79 -9.76 6.85 -12.99
C PRO A 79 -10.46 5.69 -12.26
N ALA A 80 -11.74 5.88 -11.94
CA ALA A 80 -12.54 4.81 -11.38
C ALA A 80 -12.62 3.66 -12.39
N ILE A 81 -12.32 2.45 -11.94
CA ILE A 81 -12.49 1.25 -12.76
C ILE A 81 -13.99 0.97 -12.83
N SER A 82 -14.58 1.17 -13.99
CA SER A 82 -15.95 0.71 -14.25
C SER A 82 -15.92 -0.78 -14.56
N VAL A 83 -16.65 -1.57 -13.78
CA VAL A 83 -16.86 -2.97 -14.11
C VAL A 83 -17.86 -3.00 -15.27
N PRO A 84 -17.55 -3.65 -16.42
CA PRO A 84 -18.48 -3.76 -17.53
C PRO A 84 -19.80 -4.40 -17.08
N ALA A 85 -20.93 -3.92 -17.64
CA ALA A 85 -22.22 -4.51 -17.36
C ALA A 85 -22.22 -6.00 -17.76
N GLY A 86 -22.73 -6.87 -16.86
CA GLY A 86 -22.78 -8.32 -17.08
C GLY A 86 -21.58 -9.10 -16.51
N VAL A 87 -20.61 -8.44 -15.88
CA VAL A 87 -19.58 -9.13 -15.11
C VAL A 87 -20.10 -9.35 -13.70
N GLU A 88 -20.46 -10.58 -13.38
CA GLU A 88 -20.77 -10.97 -12.01
C GLU A 88 -19.49 -10.96 -11.18
N ARG A 89 -19.53 -10.29 -10.03
CA ARG A 89 -18.46 -10.42 -9.04
C ARG A 89 -18.58 -11.80 -8.41
N ALA A 90 -17.56 -12.62 -8.58
CA ALA A 90 -17.44 -13.83 -7.77
C ALA A 90 -17.35 -13.42 -6.30
N GLU A 91 -18.22 -13.95 -5.45
CA GLU A 91 -18.07 -13.84 -4.01
C GLU A 91 -16.90 -14.73 -3.58
N VAL A 92 -15.70 -14.19 -3.65
CA VAL A 92 -14.51 -14.83 -3.11
C VAL A 92 -14.36 -14.39 -1.67
N PRO A 93 -14.25 -15.32 -0.69
CA PRO A 93 -13.91 -14.95 0.68
C PRO A 93 -12.65 -14.11 0.68
N LEU A 94 -12.69 -12.93 1.31
CA LEU A 94 -11.56 -12.00 1.36
C LEU A 94 -10.32 -12.60 2.05
N ASP A 95 -10.53 -13.60 2.89
CA ASP A 95 -9.48 -14.29 3.62
C ASP A 95 -9.82 -15.79 3.69
N PRO A 96 -8.93 -16.68 3.26
CA PRO A 96 -9.10 -18.12 3.43
C PRO A 96 -9.32 -18.55 4.89
N ALA A 97 -8.72 -17.83 5.84
CA ALA A 97 -8.92 -18.06 7.27
C ALA A 97 -10.36 -17.76 7.71
N LEU A 98 -10.98 -16.72 7.16
CA LEU A 98 -12.39 -16.41 7.40
C LEU A 98 -13.33 -17.49 6.84
N ALA A 99 -12.99 -18.07 5.70
CA ALA A 99 -13.74 -19.19 5.12
C ALA A 99 -13.70 -20.42 6.02
N ILE A 100 -12.55 -20.70 6.64
CA ILE A 100 -12.38 -21.79 7.62
C ILE A 100 -13.17 -21.50 8.90
N ALA A 101 -13.05 -20.29 9.43
CA ALA A 101 -13.77 -19.86 10.63
C ALA A 101 -15.28 -19.95 10.43
N ASN A 102 -15.79 -19.55 9.28
CA ASN A 102 -17.21 -19.64 8.92
C ASN A 102 -17.67 -21.10 8.84
N ARG A 103 -16.85 -21.99 8.27
CA ARG A 103 -17.15 -23.44 8.18
C ARG A 103 -17.33 -24.07 9.55
N PHE A 104 -16.61 -23.62 10.57
CA PHE A 104 -16.71 -24.11 11.94
C PHE A 104 -17.68 -23.29 12.81
N GLY A 105 -18.40 -22.32 12.24
CA GLY A 105 -19.36 -21.50 12.97
C GLY A 105 -18.75 -20.56 14.00
N ILE A 106 -17.44 -20.30 13.92
CA ILE A 106 -16.72 -19.45 14.88
C ILE A 106 -17.18 -17.99 14.78
N LEU A 107 -17.45 -17.52 13.57
CA LEU A 107 -17.89 -16.13 13.32
C LEU A 107 -19.39 -15.93 13.56
N ALA A 108 -20.18 -16.98 13.59
CA ALA A 108 -21.64 -16.88 13.85
C ALA A 108 -21.99 -16.56 15.31
N LYS A 109 -21.01 -16.52 16.21
CA LYS A 109 -21.18 -16.23 17.64
C LYS A 109 -20.59 -14.89 18.08
N ALA A 110 -20.09 -14.12 17.14
CA ALA A 110 -19.55 -12.79 17.41
C ALA A 110 -20.62 -11.72 17.30
#